data_b93fd4187286fbde706f7e058069d492
#
_entry.id   b93fd4187286fbde706f7e058069d492
#
_cell.length_a   1.000
_cell.length_b   1.000
_cell.length_c   1.000
_cell.angle_alpha   90.00
_cell.angle_beta   90.00
_cell.angle_gamma   90.00
#
_symmetry.space_group_name_H-M   'P 1'
#
loop_
_entity.id
_entity.type
_entity.pdbx_description
1 polymer ?
#
loop_
_entity_poly.entity_id
_entity_poly.type
_entity_poly.pdbx_seq_one_letter_code
_entity_poly.pdbx_strand_id
1 'polypeptide(L)'
;VNQNDYQRSIRAYEVKKYTRKSLVDWYKDTKPLFMKDAFIKLYIDCSKDLLLERIKLRAKKMLPYGMKEVRKIIGIKIPKTHSSTKIIGITEIKNLLDKKQDKDQTVEQIVIKTRQYAKRQATWARGQMNNWKSISTQDKKFSLKKIFN
;
A
#
# COMPACT_ATOMS: atom_id res chain seq x y z
N VAL A 1 19.85 9.93 0.66
CA VAL A 1 18.71 9.92 -0.28
C VAL A 1 19.26 9.44 -1.61
N ASN A 2 18.61 8.44 -2.24
CA ASN A 2 19.02 7.96 -3.56
C ASN A 2 18.84 9.11 -4.57
N GLN A 3 19.83 9.34 -5.44
CA GLN A 3 19.82 10.42 -6.45
C GLN A 3 18.56 10.38 -7.35
N ASN A 4 17.98 9.21 -7.54
CA ASN A 4 16.78 9.00 -8.36
C ASN A 4 15.44 9.16 -7.59
N ASP A 5 15.49 9.45 -6.28
CA ASP A 5 14.28 9.66 -5.48
C ASP A 5 13.95 11.15 -5.37
N TYR A 6 13.42 11.68 -6.45
CA TYR A 6 13.09 13.09 -6.60
C TYR A 6 12.15 13.61 -5.49
N GLN A 7 11.15 12.83 -5.11
CA GLN A 7 10.19 13.25 -4.07
C GLN A 7 10.85 13.38 -2.68
N ARG A 8 11.70 12.42 -2.31
CA ARG A 8 12.44 12.49 -1.04
C ARG A 8 13.49 13.60 -1.05
N SER A 9 14.11 13.84 -2.19
CA SER A 9 15.08 14.94 -2.34
C SER A 9 14.43 16.31 -2.19
N ILE A 10 13.27 16.54 -2.85
CA ILE A 10 12.48 17.76 -2.68
C ILE A 10 12.09 17.93 -1.21
N ARG A 11 11.55 16.89 -0.57
CA ARG A 11 11.14 16.98 0.83
C ARG A 11 12.30 17.33 1.76
N ALA A 12 13.48 16.74 1.54
CA ALA A 12 14.67 17.07 2.32
C ALA A 12 15.09 18.53 2.11
N TYR A 13 15.02 19.05 0.89
CA TYR A 13 15.30 20.44 0.57
C TYR A 13 14.30 21.39 1.22
N GLU A 14 13.00 21.13 1.12
CA GLU A 14 11.94 21.93 1.74
C GLU A 14 12.16 22.06 3.25
N VAL A 15 12.36 20.92 3.94
CA VAL A 15 12.60 20.93 5.38
C VAL A 15 13.81 21.78 5.72
N LYS A 16 14.95 21.61 5.03
CA LYS A 16 16.14 22.40 5.27
C LYS A 16 15.93 23.90 5.01
N LYS A 17 15.20 24.23 3.94
CA LYS A 17 14.90 25.62 3.57
C LYS A 17 14.06 26.33 4.64
N TYR A 18 13.01 25.66 5.12
CA TYR A 18 12.08 26.27 6.10
C TYR A 18 12.60 26.25 7.52
N THR A 19 13.25 25.16 7.95
CA THR A 19 13.67 24.98 9.35
C THR A 19 15.15 25.32 9.60
N ARG A 20 15.93 25.57 8.55
CA ARG A 20 17.40 25.75 8.59
C ARG A 20 18.15 24.50 9.11
N LYS A 21 17.44 23.40 9.36
CA LYS A 21 17.97 22.17 9.91
C LYS A 21 17.71 21.00 8.95
N SER A 22 18.69 20.11 8.76
CA SER A 22 18.51 18.98 7.84
C SER A 22 17.54 17.94 8.40
N LEU A 23 16.93 17.12 7.52
CA LEU A 23 16.11 15.97 7.94
C LEU A 23 16.90 15.01 8.82
N VAL A 24 18.19 14.82 8.53
CA VAL A 24 19.06 13.93 9.31
C VAL A 24 19.23 14.45 10.74
N ASP A 25 19.41 15.76 10.90
CA ASP A 25 19.54 16.36 12.22
C ASP A 25 18.22 16.31 12.99
N TRP A 26 17.09 16.50 12.30
CA TRP A 26 15.77 16.29 12.90
C TRP A 26 15.60 14.85 13.41
N TYR A 27 15.99 13.84 12.63
CA TYR A 27 15.90 12.45 13.08
C TYR A 27 16.81 12.14 14.27
N LYS A 28 18.00 12.73 14.35
CA LYS A 28 18.91 12.54 15.48
C LYS A 28 18.37 13.15 16.78
N ASP A 29 17.72 14.31 16.67
CA ASP A 29 17.22 15.06 17.82
C ASP A 29 15.81 14.63 18.24
N THR A 30 15.10 13.90 17.39
CA THR A 30 13.76 13.40 17.71
C THR A 30 13.87 12.20 18.65
N LYS A 31 13.44 12.38 19.88
CA LYS A 31 13.32 11.30 20.86
C LYS A 31 11.95 10.63 20.72
N PRO A 32 11.88 9.30 20.75
CA PRO A 32 10.60 8.62 20.73
C PRO A 32 9.80 8.96 21.99
N LEU A 33 8.50 9.20 21.83
CA LEU A 33 7.62 9.53 22.95
C LEU A 33 7.43 8.33 23.90
N PHE A 34 7.54 7.12 23.36
CA PHE A 34 7.39 5.87 24.10
C PHE A 34 8.66 5.02 24.00
N MET A 35 8.94 4.26 25.05
CA MET A 35 10.02 3.28 25.05
C MET A 35 9.70 2.12 24.07
N LYS A 36 10.73 1.42 23.58
CA LYS A 36 10.56 0.33 22.59
C LYS A 36 9.74 -0.85 23.12
N ASP A 37 9.76 -1.08 24.40
CA ASP A 37 9.04 -2.12 25.15
C ASP A 37 7.59 -1.72 25.50
N ALA A 38 7.22 -0.46 25.33
CA ALA A 38 5.85 -0.01 25.49
C ALA A 38 4.88 -0.53 24.39
N PHE A 39 5.39 -1.25 23.39
CA PHE A 39 4.59 -1.74 22.27
C PHE A 39 4.66 -3.26 22.10
N ILE A 40 3.51 -3.89 21.96
CA ILE A 40 3.40 -5.24 21.45
C ILE A 40 3.40 -5.20 19.93
N LYS A 41 4.48 -5.70 19.31
CA LYS A 41 4.68 -5.66 17.86
C LYS A 41 4.16 -6.94 17.22
N LEU A 42 3.12 -6.83 16.44
CA LEU A 42 2.46 -7.95 15.77
C LEU A 42 2.50 -7.79 14.27
N TYR A 43 2.83 -8.87 13.57
CA TYR A 43 2.73 -8.97 12.12
C TYR A 43 1.67 -10.00 11.77
N ILE A 44 0.61 -9.56 11.10
CA ILE A 44 -0.46 -10.46 10.66
C ILE A 44 -0.10 -10.99 9.28
N ASP A 45 0.19 -12.29 9.21
CA ASP A 45 0.55 -12.98 7.97
C ASP A 45 -0.64 -13.74 7.39
N CYS A 46 -0.63 -13.88 6.08
CA CYS A 46 -1.62 -14.61 5.32
C CYS A 46 -0.92 -15.52 4.30
N SER A 47 -1.36 -16.78 4.19
CA SER A 47 -0.79 -17.67 3.18
C SER A 47 -1.01 -17.10 1.77
N LYS A 48 -0.05 -17.36 0.88
CA LYS A 48 -0.06 -16.83 -0.49
C LYS A 48 -1.32 -17.23 -1.25
N ASP A 49 -1.78 -18.46 -1.09
CA ASP A 49 -2.94 -18.98 -1.80
C ASP A 49 -4.23 -18.32 -1.34
N LEU A 50 -4.43 -18.23 -0.02
CA LEU A 50 -5.57 -17.52 0.56
C LEU A 50 -5.57 -16.04 0.19
N LEU A 51 -4.40 -15.40 0.19
CA LEU A 51 -4.27 -14.00 -0.23
C LEU A 51 -4.66 -13.83 -1.70
N LEU A 52 -4.22 -14.74 -2.58
CA LEU A 52 -4.55 -14.70 -4.00
C LEU A 52 -6.05 -14.87 -4.23
N GLU A 53 -6.69 -15.80 -3.55
CA GLU A 53 -8.16 -15.99 -3.61
C GLU A 53 -8.91 -14.73 -3.18
N ARG A 54 -8.50 -14.14 -2.05
CA ARG A 54 -9.08 -12.88 -1.55
C ARG A 54 -8.91 -11.73 -2.54
N ILE A 55 -7.74 -11.61 -3.16
CA ILE A 55 -7.46 -10.59 -4.19
C ILE A 55 -8.39 -10.79 -5.39
N LYS A 56 -8.53 -12.02 -5.91
CA LYS A 56 -9.41 -12.34 -7.04
C LYS A 56 -10.87 -11.99 -6.72
N LEU A 57 -11.36 -12.42 -5.57
CA LEU A 57 -12.73 -12.17 -5.15
C LEU A 57 -12.99 -10.67 -4.98
N ARG A 58 -12.07 -9.96 -4.34
CA ARG A 58 -12.15 -8.50 -4.16
C ARG A 58 -12.16 -7.76 -5.50
N ALA A 59 -11.28 -8.11 -6.44
CA ALA A 59 -11.22 -7.47 -7.75
C ALA A 59 -12.55 -7.61 -8.51
N LYS A 60 -13.14 -8.81 -8.52
CA LYS A 60 -14.45 -9.05 -9.13
C LYS A 60 -15.56 -8.23 -8.48
N LYS A 61 -15.63 -8.21 -7.13
CA LYS A 61 -16.66 -7.46 -6.40
C LYS A 61 -16.50 -5.95 -6.56
N MET A 62 -15.28 -5.47 -6.67
CA MET A 62 -14.97 -4.03 -6.77
C MET A 62 -15.27 -3.46 -8.16
N LEU A 63 -15.18 -4.26 -9.23
CA LEU A 63 -15.25 -3.77 -10.61
C LEU A 63 -16.50 -2.93 -10.91
N PRO A 64 -17.74 -3.34 -10.56
CA PRO A 64 -18.93 -2.53 -10.86
C PRO A 64 -18.93 -1.15 -10.20
N TYR A 65 -18.46 -1.08 -8.96
CA TYR A 65 -18.35 0.18 -8.20
C TYR A 65 -17.21 1.04 -8.76
N GLY A 66 -16.06 0.45 -9.02
CA GLY A 66 -14.91 1.13 -9.61
C GLY A 66 -15.22 1.73 -10.98
N MET A 67 -16.05 1.09 -11.80
CA MET A 67 -16.49 1.66 -13.08
C MET A 67 -17.27 2.97 -12.90
N LYS A 68 -18.11 3.06 -11.86
CA LYS A 68 -18.87 4.31 -11.56
C LYS A 68 -17.92 5.41 -11.08
N GLU A 69 -16.96 5.08 -10.22
CA GLU A 69 -15.97 6.02 -9.69
C GLU A 69 -15.02 6.53 -10.77
N VAL A 70 -14.46 5.63 -11.58
CA VAL A 70 -13.51 6.00 -12.65
C VAL A 70 -14.17 6.90 -13.71
N ARG A 71 -15.46 6.71 -14.06
CA ARG A 71 -16.20 7.62 -14.93
C ARG A 71 -16.21 9.06 -14.38
N LYS A 72 -16.42 9.21 -13.05
CA LYS A 72 -16.39 10.52 -12.40
C LYS A 72 -14.97 11.13 -12.45
N ILE A 73 -13.95 10.32 -12.16
CA ILE A 73 -12.53 10.75 -12.16
C ILE A 73 -12.10 11.23 -13.57
N ILE A 74 -12.51 10.53 -14.63
CA ILE A 74 -12.20 10.93 -16.01
C ILE A 74 -12.74 12.33 -16.31
N GLY A 75 -13.92 12.67 -15.80
CA GLY A 75 -14.54 13.99 -15.97
C GLY A 75 -13.79 15.14 -15.29
N ILE A 76 -12.98 14.86 -14.26
CA ILE A 76 -12.28 15.88 -13.45
C ILE A 76 -10.94 16.34 -14.09
N LYS A 77 -10.50 15.78 -15.20
CA LYS A 77 -9.24 16.15 -15.90
C LYS A 77 -8.01 16.24 -14.98
N ILE A 78 -7.84 15.25 -14.11
CA ILE A 78 -6.69 15.18 -13.18
C ILE A 78 -5.37 15.04 -13.98
N PRO A 79 -4.33 15.84 -13.69
CA PRO A 79 -3.03 15.72 -14.34
C PRO A 79 -2.44 14.31 -14.17
N LYS A 80 -1.84 13.75 -15.22
CA LYS A 80 -1.22 12.40 -15.19
C LYS A 80 -0.12 12.24 -14.15
N THR A 81 0.51 13.33 -13.73
CA THR A 81 1.55 13.38 -12.70
C THR A 81 1.00 13.21 -11.28
N HIS A 82 -0.31 13.37 -11.10
CA HIS A 82 -0.93 13.30 -9.79
C HIS A 82 -0.92 11.86 -9.24
N SER A 83 -0.64 11.71 -7.95
CA SER A 83 -0.51 10.38 -7.29
C SER A 83 -1.80 9.55 -7.37
N SER A 84 -2.97 10.20 -7.38
CA SER A 84 -4.27 9.53 -7.51
C SER A 84 -4.42 8.76 -8.83
N THR A 85 -3.73 9.17 -9.91
CA THR A 85 -3.79 8.45 -11.19
C THR A 85 -3.03 7.13 -11.19
N LYS A 86 -2.18 6.90 -10.16
CA LYS A 86 -1.37 5.68 -10.00
C LYS A 86 -2.06 4.59 -9.18
N ILE A 87 -3.29 4.81 -8.74
CA ILE A 87 -4.08 3.84 -7.97
C ILE A 87 -4.38 2.62 -8.87
N ILE A 88 -4.12 1.41 -8.35
CA ILE A 88 -4.43 0.15 -9.04
C ILE A 88 -5.94 0.08 -9.30
N GLY A 89 -6.31 -0.18 -10.54
CA GLY A 89 -7.69 -0.25 -11.00
C GLY A 89 -8.13 0.94 -11.86
N ILE A 90 -7.57 2.15 -11.67
CA ILE A 90 -7.99 3.32 -12.47
C ILE A 90 -7.67 3.14 -13.94
N THR A 91 -6.42 2.81 -14.26
CA THR A 91 -5.99 2.62 -15.65
C THR A 91 -6.68 1.42 -16.30
N GLU A 92 -6.80 0.31 -15.56
CA GLU A 92 -7.43 -0.91 -16.04
C GLU A 92 -8.91 -0.69 -16.34
N ILE A 93 -9.63 -0.05 -15.43
CA ILE A 93 -11.06 0.27 -15.61
C ILE A 93 -11.25 1.30 -16.72
N LYS A 94 -10.34 2.28 -16.84
CA LYS A 94 -10.38 3.23 -17.96
C LYS A 94 -10.26 2.49 -19.30
N ASN A 95 -9.34 1.54 -19.44
CA ASN A 95 -9.19 0.75 -20.66
C ASN A 95 -10.45 -0.07 -20.97
N LEU A 96 -11.14 -0.60 -19.93
CA LEU A 96 -12.44 -1.26 -20.09
C LEU A 96 -13.51 -0.27 -20.60
N LEU A 97 -13.58 0.93 -20.03
CA LEU A 97 -14.54 1.96 -20.45
C LEU A 97 -14.27 2.45 -21.87
N ASP A 98 -13.00 2.51 -22.27
CA ASP A 98 -12.54 2.84 -23.63
C ASP A 98 -12.68 1.64 -24.61
N LYS A 99 -13.27 0.51 -24.20
CA LYS A 99 -13.43 -0.73 -24.98
C LYS A 99 -12.13 -1.34 -25.50
N LYS A 100 -10.99 -1.07 -24.83
CA LYS A 100 -9.67 -1.62 -25.18
C LYS A 100 -9.45 -3.02 -24.62
N GLN A 101 -10.22 -3.43 -23.63
CA GLN A 101 -10.21 -4.75 -23.00
C GLN A 101 -11.60 -5.09 -22.45
N ASP A 102 -11.84 -6.37 -22.18
CA ASP A 102 -13.07 -6.84 -21.58
C ASP A 102 -13.02 -6.82 -20.03
N LYS A 103 -14.13 -7.28 -19.40
CA LYS A 103 -14.23 -7.31 -17.92
C LYS A 103 -13.27 -8.32 -17.30
N ASP A 104 -13.10 -9.49 -17.91
CA ASP A 104 -12.26 -10.57 -17.38
C ASP A 104 -10.79 -10.18 -17.46
N GLN A 105 -10.35 -9.63 -18.58
CA GLN A 105 -9.00 -9.06 -18.75
C GLN A 105 -8.75 -7.94 -17.74
N THR A 106 -9.76 -7.08 -17.50
CA THR A 106 -9.64 -6.00 -16.52
C THR A 106 -9.44 -6.53 -15.10
N VAL A 107 -10.24 -7.52 -14.70
CA VAL A 107 -10.10 -8.19 -13.39
C VAL A 107 -8.72 -8.83 -13.27
N GLU A 108 -8.27 -9.54 -14.30
CA GLU A 108 -6.96 -10.19 -14.30
C GLU A 108 -5.82 -9.19 -14.12
N GLN A 109 -5.83 -8.09 -14.85
CA GLN A 109 -4.81 -7.03 -14.73
C GLN A 109 -4.80 -6.40 -13.32
N ILE A 110 -5.97 -6.15 -12.73
CA ILE A 110 -6.08 -5.67 -11.35
C ILE A 110 -5.50 -6.69 -10.38
N VAL A 111 -5.79 -7.98 -10.56
CA VAL A 111 -5.25 -9.07 -9.73
C VAL A 111 -3.74 -9.14 -9.81
N ILE A 112 -3.18 -9.11 -11.03
CA ILE A 112 -1.72 -9.14 -11.25
C ILE A 112 -1.04 -7.97 -10.51
N LYS A 113 -1.51 -6.74 -10.71
CA LYS A 113 -0.93 -5.55 -10.06
C LYS A 113 -1.08 -5.57 -8.55
N THR A 114 -2.23 -6.02 -8.04
CA THR A 114 -2.46 -6.14 -6.60
C THR A 114 -1.56 -7.20 -5.98
N ARG A 115 -1.35 -8.35 -6.65
CA ARG A 115 -0.41 -9.38 -6.22
C ARG A 115 1.03 -8.87 -6.17
N GLN A 116 1.45 -8.12 -7.19
CA GLN A 116 2.79 -7.49 -7.21
C GLN A 116 2.96 -6.50 -6.06
N TYR A 117 1.92 -5.71 -5.76
CA TYR A 117 1.94 -4.80 -4.62
C TYR A 117 2.04 -5.55 -3.29
N ALA A 118 1.23 -6.59 -3.09
CA ALA A 118 1.29 -7.43 -1.90
C ALA A 118 2.66 -8.12 -1.72
N LYS A 119 3.29 -8.57 -2.83
CA LYS A 119 4.66 -9.12 -2.79
C LYS A 119 5.66 -8.09 -2.26
N ARG A 120 5.57 -6.82 -2.72
CA ARG A 120 6.45 -5.75 -2.23
C ARG A 120 6.22 -5.47 -0.74
N GLN A 121 4.96 -5.45 -0.28
CA GLN A 121 4.63 -5.30 1.15
C GLN A 121 5.22 -6.43 1.99
N ALA A 122 5.07 -7.69 1.56
CA ALA A 122 5.63 -8.84 2.27
C ALA A 122 7.16 -8.82 2.31
N THR A 123 7.82 -8.38 1.23
CA THR A 123 9.28 -8.23 1.19
C THR A 123 9.75 -7.13 2.15
N TRP A 124 9.07 -5.99 2.16
CA TRP A 124 9.36 -4.91 3.10
C TRP A 124 9.16 -5.35 4.55
N ALA A 125 8.04 -6.01 4.85
CA ALA A 125 7.74 -6.50 6.20
C ALA A 125 8.81 -7.47 6.71
N ARG A 126 9.28 -8.40 5.89
CA ARG A 126 10.37 -9.30 6.26
C ARG A 126 11.68 -8.57 6.59
N GLY A 127 11.96 -7.45 5.92
CA GLY A 127 13.15 -6.66 6.20
C GLY A 127 13.02 -5.74 7.42
N GLN A 128 11.82 -5.24 7.72
CA GLN A 128 11.59 -4.23 8.75
C GLN A 128 10.94 -4.77 10.03
N MET A 129 10.28 -5.93 9.94
CA MET A 129 9.47 -6.50 11.02
C MET A 129 9.97 -7.87 11.47
N ASN A 130 11.27 -8.16 11.30
CA ASN A 130 11.87 -9.43 11.65
C ASN A 130 11.73 -9.81 13.13
N ASN A 131 11.68 -8.80 14.03
CA ASN A 131 11.52 -8.97 15.48
C ASN A 131 10.05 -8.87 15.93
N TRP A 132 9.09 -8.87 15.01
CA TRP A 132 7.68 -8.79 15.35
C TRP A 132 7.11 -10.20 15.51
N LYS A 133 6.19 -10.38 16.46
CA LYS A 133 5.47 -11.64 16.62
C LYS A 133 4.55 -11.88 15.43
N SER A 134 4.82 -12.91 14.64
CA SER A 134 3.97 -13.28 13.50
C SER A 134 2.73 -14.03 13.96
N ILE A 135 1.59 -13.69 13.38
CA ILE A 135 0.30 -14.29 13.63
C ILE A 135 -0.35 -14.63 12.30
N SER A 136 -0.75 -15.90 12.12
CA SER A 136 -1.44 -16.35 10.92
C SER A 136 -2.93 -15.97 10.95
N THR A 137 -3.43 -15.42 9.83
CA THR A 137 -4.88 -15.18 9.66
C THR A 137 -5.68 -16.48 9.58
N GLN A 138 -5.03 -17.63 9.42
CA GLN A 138 -5.67 -18.96 9.40
C GLN A 138 -5.87 -19.53 10.80
N ASP A 139 -5.28 -18.91 11.79
CA ASP A 139 -5.40 -19.36 13.18
C ASP A 139 -6.81 -19.00 13.70
N LYS A 140 -7.74 -19.97 13.59
CA LYS A 140 -9.15 -19.82 14.03
C LYS A 140 -9.30 -19.49 15.51
N LYS A 141 -8.25 -19.70 16.30
CA LYS A 141 -8.20 -19.40 17.74
C LYS A 141 -7.55 -18.03 18.04
N PHE A 142 -7.29 -17.22 16.98
CA PHE A 142 -6.76 -15.89 17.20
C PHE A 142 -7.81 -15.03 17.91
N SER A 143 -7.57 -14.75 19.16
CA SER A 143 -8.33 -13.80 19.96
C SER A 143 -7.37 -12.73 20.45
N LEU A 144 -7.75 -11.46 20.32
CA LEU A 144 -7.01 -10.35 20.91
C LEU A 144 -6.71 -10.59 22.40
N LYS A 145 -7.60 -11.31 23.13
CA LYS A 145 -7.37 -11.72 24.53
C LYS A 145 -6.10 -12.52 24.72
N LYS A 146 -5.64 -13.33 23.74
CA LYS A 146 -4.39 -14.09 23.82
C LYS A 146 -3.12 -13.26 23.59
N ILE A 147 -3.25 -12.01 23.22
CA ILE A 147 -2.13 -11.09 23.02
C ILE A 147 -1.82 -10.37 24.33
N PHE A 148 -2.84 -10.09 25.12
CA PHE A 148 -2.77 -9.29 26.34
C PHE A 148 -2.74 -10.12 27.64
N ASN A 149 -2.78 -11.44 27.52
CA ASN A 149 -2.45 -12.39 28.59
C ASN A 149 -1.07 -13.00 28.32
#